data_b79487784b581ccf71bbe9180601884c
#
_entry.id   b79487784b581ccf71bbe9180601884c
#
_cell.length_a   1.000
_cell.length_b   1.000
_cell.length_c   1.000
_cell.angle_alpha   90.00
_cell.angle_beta   90.00
_cell.angle_gamma   90.00
#
_symmetry.space_group_name_H-M   'P 1'
#
loop_
_entity.id
_entity.type
_entity.pdbx_description
1 polymer ?
#
loop_
_entity_poly.entity_id
_entity_poly.type
_entity_poly.pdbx_seq_one_letter_code
_entity_poly.pdbx_strand_id
1 'polypeptide(L)' 'MWQIVVIMLVPFGADTDALEITHNNGKPLQFETQEICYAHVYENLDKLKQFASSQFDGAPVKTIICARVPFGV' A
#
# COMPACT_ATOMS: atom_id res chain seq x y z
N MET A 1 11.82 -2.57 9.41
CA MET A 1 10.44 -2.98 9.15
C MET A 1 10.00 -2.54 7.76
N TRP A 2 9.05 -3.25 7.19
CA TRP A 2 8.51 -2.97 5.86
C TRP A 2 7.04 -2.66 5.95
N GLN A 3 6.56 -1.76 5.09
CA GLN A 3 5.14 -1.42 5.04
C GLN A 3 4.66 -1.44 3.59
N ILE A 4 3.34 -1.58 3.42
CA ILE A 4 2.72 -1.60 2.09
C ILE A 4 2.48 -0.17 1.64
N VAL A 5 2.88 0.13 0.41
CA VAL A 5 2.62 1.42 -0.23
C VAL A 5 1.92 1.14 -1.55
N VAL A 6 0.74 1.71 -1.73
CA VAL A 6 -0.03 1.59 -2.98
C VAL A 6 0.20 2.85 -3.81
N ILE A 7 0.70 2.69 -5.02
CA ILE A 7 0.92 3.81 -5.94
C ILE A 7 -0.30 3.94 -6.84
N MET A 8 -0.92 5.11 -6.81
CA MET A 8 -2.16 5.39 -7.53
C MET A 8 -1.88 6.23 -8.77
N LEU A 9 -2.67 6.01 -9.82
CA LEU A 9 -2.69 6.87 -10.99
C LEU A 9 -3.76 7.93 -10.79
N VAL A 10 -3.33 9.18 -10.64
CA VAL A 10 -4.25 10.29 -10.40
C VAL A 10 -4.63 10.93 -11.74
N PRO A 11 -5.95 11.00 -12.08
CA PRO A 11 -6.36 11.45 -13.42
C PRO A 11 -6.02 12.89 -13.77
N PHE A 12 -5.87 13.74 -12.76
CA PHE A 12 -5.70 15.19 -12.99
C PHE A 12 -4.30 15.69 -12.77
N GLY A 13 -3.35 14.79 -12.54
CA GLY A 13 -1.97 15.18 -12.33
C GLY A 13 -1.05 14.43 -13.28
N ALA A 14 0.09 15.03 -13.59
CA ALA A 14 1.15 14.32 -14.28
C ALA A 14 1.82 13.31 -13.35
N ASP A 15 1.52 13.38 -12.06
CA ASP A 15 2.18 12.58 -11.05
C ASP A 15 1.29 11.48 -10.51
N THR A 16 1.93 10.50 -9.89
CA THR A 16 1.25 9.44 -9.15
C THR A 16 1.16 9.84 -7.68
N ASP A 17 0.10 9.38 -7.00
CA ASP A 17 -0.03 9.53 -5.57
C ASP A 17 0.26 8.22 -4.87
N ALA A 18 0.68 8.28 -3.62
CA ALA A 18 1.02 7.10 -2.84
C ALA A 18 0.16 7.05 -1.58
N LEU A 19 -0.42 5.87 -1.33
CA LEU A 19 -1.17 5.59 -0.10
C LEU A 19 -0.36 4.62 0.75
N GLU A 20 0.09 5.09 1.91
CA GLU A 20 0.79 4.22 2.85
C GLU A 20 -0.22 3.49 3.72
N ILE A 21 -0.18 2.17 3.70
CA ILE A 21 -1.04 1.34 4.53
C ILE A 21 -0.28 0.99 5.79
N THR A 22 -0.54 1.75 6.86
CA THR A 22 0.21 1.62 8.10
C THR A 22 -0.54 0.83 9.17
N HIS A 23 -1.86 0.68 9.01
CA HIS A 23 -2.69 0.01 10.01
C HIS A 23 -3.74 -0.87 9.35
N ASN A 24 -4.11 -1.93 10.07
CA ASN A 24 -5.19 -2.80 9.68
C ASN A 24 -6.05 -3.07 10.91
N ASN A 25 -7.30 -2.59 10.89
CA ASN A 25 -8.24 -2.72 12.02
C ASN A 25 -7.67 -2.14 13.33
N GLY A 26 -7.00 -1.00 13.23
CA GLY A 26 -6.42 -0.33 14.39
C GLY A 26 -5.10 -0.90 14.87
N LYS A 27 -4.60 -1.93 14.23
CA LYS A 27 -3.31 -2.53 14.58
C LYS A 27 -2.25 -2.13 13.56
N PRO A 28 -1.02 -1.85 14.00
CA PRO A 28 0.07 -1.56 13.05
C PRO A 28 0.29 -2.73 12.10
N LEU A 29 0.39 -2.41 10.82
CA LEU A 29 0.65 -3.41 9.78
C LEU A 29 2.05 -3.20 9.22
N GLN A 30 3.00 -3.89 9.84
CA GLN A 30 4.40 -3.85 9.44
C GLN A 30 4.95 -5.27 9.36
N PHE A 31 5.98 -5.44 8.54
CA PHE A 31 6.55 -6.75 8.27
C PHE A 31 8.05 -6.72 8.54
N GLU A 32 8.58 -7.80 9.08
CA GLU A 32 10.00 -7.89 9.41
C GLU A 32 10.88 -7.97 8.17
N THR A 33 10.38 -8.61 7.12
CA THR A 33 11.14 -8.78 5.88
C THR A 33 10.32 -8.35 4.68
N GLN A 34 11.01 -8.01 3.60
CA GLN A 34 10.39 -7.66 2.34
C GLN A 34 9.59 -8.84 1.77
N GLU A 35 10.11 -10.06 1.93
CA GLU A 35 9.46 -11.26 1.42
C GLU A 35 8.10 -11.47 2.07
N ILE A 36 8.02 -11.31 3.40
CA ILE A 36 6.76 -11.45 4.13
C ILE A 36 5.77 -10.37 3.68
N CYS A 37 6.25 -9.14 3.49
CA CYS A 37 5.43 -8.03 3.03
C CYS A 37 4.83 -8.32 1.66
N TYR A 38 5.63 -8.75 0.70
CA TYR A 38 5.13 -9.06 -0.64
C TYR A 38 4.22 -10.28 -0.66
N ALA A 39 4.48 -11.27 0.18
CA ALA A 39 3.56 -12.41 0.31
C ALA A 39 2.17 -11.95 0.77
N HIS A 40 2.13 -11.05 1.73
CA HIS A 40 0.86 -10.48 2.20
C HIS A 40 0.16 -9.69 1.09
N VAL A 41 0.91 -8.92 0.32
CA VAL A 41 0.37 -8.15 -0.81
C VAL A 41 -0.28 -9.08 -1.82
N TYR A 42 0.39 -10.16 -2.20
CA TYR A 42 -0.15 -11.09 -3.18
C TYR A 42 -1.39 -11.82 -2.67
N GLU A 43 -1.42 -12.18 -1.40
CA GLU A 43 -2.58 -12.84 -0.81
C GLU A 43 -3.80 -11.93 -0.72
N ASN A 44 -3.59 -10.62 -0.61
CA ASN A 44 -4.67 -9.66 -0.40
C ASN A 44 -4.76 -8.63 -1.52
N LEU A 45 -4.27 -8.97 -2.70
CA LEU A 45 -4.12 -8.01 -3.80
C LEU A 45 -5.43 -7.32 -4.16
N ASP A 46 -6.51 -8.07 -4.32
CA ASP A 46 -7.80 -7.50 -4.69
C ASP A 46 -8.35 -6.59 -3.59
N LYS A 47 -8.21 -6.99 -2.33
CA LYS A 47 -8.65 -6.18 -1.19
C LYS A 47 -7.88 -4.89 -1.09
N LEU A 48 -6.57 -4.94 -1.30
CA LEU A 48 -5.72 -3.76 -1.26
C LEU A 48 -6.07 -2.79 -2.38
N LYS A 49 -6.31 -3.30 -3.59
CA LYS A 49 -6.73 -2.47 -4.71
C LYS A 49 -8.07 -1.80 -4.47
N GLN A 50 -9.05 -2.54 -3.97
CA GLN A 50 -10.37 -1.99 -3.65
C GLN A 50 -10.29 -0.93 -2.57
N PHE A 51 -9.52 -1.19 -1.53
CA PHE A 51 -9.35 -0.22 -0.45
C PHE A 51 -8.70 1.06 -0.96
N ALA A 52 -7.62 0.94 -1.70
CA ALA A 52 -6.91 2.09 -2.24
C ALA A 52 -7.79 2.90 -3.20
N SER A 53 -8.51 2.23 -4.08
CA SER A 53 -9.42 2.91 -5.02
C SER A 53 -10.50 3.68 -4.29
N SER A 54 -11.04 3.14 -3.20
CA SER A 54 -12.07 3.83 -2.42
C SER A 54 -11.53 5.08 -1.74
N GLN A 55 -10.25 5.11 -1.39
CA GLN A 55 -9.63 6.29 -0.80
C GLN A 55 -9.36 7.40 -1.81
N PHE A 56 -9.30 7.08 -3.09
CA PHE A 56 -8.98 8.02 -4.17
C PHE A 56 -10.11 8.12 -5.21
N ASP A 57 -11.35 8.03 -4.76
CA ASP A 57 -12.53 8.20 -5.63
C ASP A 57 -12.54 7.27 -6.86
N GLY A 58 -12.11 6.04 -6.67
CA GLY A 58 -12.10 5.06 -7.73
C GLY A 58 -10.92 5.14 -8.68
N ALA A 59 -9.88 5.88 -8.33
CA ALA A 59 -8.67 5.97 -9.16
C ALA A 59 -8.01 4.59 -9.30
N PRO A 60 -7.43 4.30 -10.48
CA PRO A 60 -6.77 3.01 -10.68
C PRO A 60 -5.47 2.91 -9.91
N VAL A 61 -5.14 1.70 -9.50
CA VAL A 61 -3.88 1.38 -8.85
C VAL A 61 -2.82 1.14 -9.92
N LYS A 62 -1.70 1.86 -9.85
CA LYS A 62 -0.58 1.63 -10.74
C LYS A 62 0.22 0.42 -10.31
N THR A 63 0.62 0.37 -9.04
CA THR A 63 1.38 -0.74 -8.49
C THR A 63 1.30 -0.72 -6.97
N ILE A 64 1.66 -1.83 -6.35
CA ILE A 64 1.75 -1.95 -4.91
C ILE A 64 3.16 -2.41 -4.58
N ILE A 65 3.84 -1.67 -3.70
CA ILE A 65 5.21 -1.98 -3.33
C ILE A 65 5.32 -2.11 -1.81
N CYS A 66 6.40 -2.76 -1.38
CA CYS A 66 6.79 -2.78 0.02
C CYS A 66 7.96 -1.83 0.21
N ALA A 67 7.77 -0.84 1.05
CA ALA A 67 8.78 0.17 1.32
C ALA A 67 9.33 -0.01 2.72
N ARG A 68 10.60 0.28 2.89
CA ARG A 68 11.25 0.18 4.19
C ARG A 68 10.87 1.38 5.05
N VAL A 69 10.47 1.10 6.29
CA VAL A 69 10.17 2.15 7.27
C VAL A 69 11.49 2.64 7.86
N PRO A 70 11.81 3.94 7.76
CA PRO A 70 13.10 4.46 8.22
C PRO A 70 13.32 4.29 9.72
N PHE A 71 12.27 4.33 10.50
CA PHE A 71 12.34 4.18 11.95
C PHE A 71 11.57 2.93 12.34
N GLY A 72 12.25 2.01 13.00
CA GLY A 72 11.65 0.77 13.46
C GLY A 72 10.75 0.98 14.66
N VAL A 73 9.70 1.70 14.48
CA VAL A 73 8.79 2.02 15.57
C VAL A 73 7.52 1.20 15.45
#